data_3a5ad599129b7f1d0e1fec7e72bd5249
#
_entry.id   3a5ad599129b7f1d0e1fec7e72bd5249
#
_cell.length_a   1.000
_cell.length_b   1.000
_cell.length_c   1.000
_cell.angle_alpha   90.00
_cell.angle_beta   90.00
_cell.angle_gamma   90.00
#
_symmetry.space_group_name_H-M   'P 1'
#
loop_
_entity.id
_entity.type
_entity.pdbx_description
1 polymer ?
#
loop_
_entity_poly.entity_id
_entity_poly.type
_entity_poly.pdbx_seq_one_letter_code
_entity_poly.pdbx_strand_id
1 'polypeptide(L)'
;VKRKAIISFIITVVLLTGCTSSNDVVSRNYELENVMEDNANNESYIYRAEAAAVPEVAETIQQDSEPVETSAEDDERMFLVYEDRTIQVMEDPEQPQDSLVEVSEKEFVKNNYSPSLLETYAIYRIIRGLYNMGNQDRDREYQGYVTTGGNYHRNPGETGSNRSGSVNSKGTRGGGPGSGK
;
A
#
# COMPACT_ATOMS: atom_id res chain seq x y z
N VAL A 1 51.67 -5.99 18.48
CA VAL A 1 50.61 -5.08 18.94
C VAL A 1 49.82 -4.53 17.76
N LYS A 2 50.44 -4.18 16.60
CA LYS A 2 49.74 -3.58 15.44
C LYS A 2 48.78 -4.52 14.67
N ARG A 3 49.03 -5.85 14.67
CA ARG A 3 48.17 -6.84 13.97
C ARG A 3 46.84 -7.10 14.66
N LYS A 4 46.74 -7.02 16.00
CA LYS A 4 45.50 -7.22 16.77
C LYS A 4 44.52 -6.05 16.66
N ALA A 5 45.05 -4.81 16.45
CA ALA A 5 44.21 -3.63 16.26
C ALA A 5 43.51 -3.61 14.89
N ILE A 6 44.14 -4.15 13.84
CA ILE A 6 43.59 -4.21 12.47
C ILE A 6 42.41 -5.23 12.41
N ILE A 7 42.55 -6.37 13.09
CA ILE A 7 41.50 -7.39 13.12
C ILE A 7 40.25 -6.89 13.89
N SER A 8 40.44 -6.11 14.96
CA SER A 8 39.31 -5.52 15.72
C SER A 8 38.56 -4.48 14.92
N PHE A 9 39.22 -3.73 14.03
CA PHE A 9 38.56 -2.72 13.18
C PHE A 9 37.74 -3.35 12.03
N ILE A 10 38.19 -4.47 11.48
CA ILE A 10 37.49 -5.18 10.40
C ILE A 10 36.17 -5.83 10.92
N ILE A 11 36.16 -6.31 12.16
CA ILE A 11 34.96 -6.93 12.76
C ILE A 11 33.87 -5.88 13.05
N THR A 12 34.24 -4.63 13.32
CA THR A 12 33.28 -3.56 13.62
C THR A 12 32.57 -3.02 12.38
N VAL A 13 33.09 -3.21 11.18
CA VAL A 13 32.50 -2.72 9.93
C VAL A 13 31.41 -3.64 9.35
N VAL A 14 31.36 -4.91 9.78
CA VAL A 14 30.41 -5.90 9.22
C VAL A 14 28.99 -5.83 9.85
N LEU A 15 28.78 -5.01 10.88
CA LEU A 15 27.49 -4.92 11.58
C LEU A 15 26.60 -3.76 11.09
N LEU A 16 26.94 -3.10 9.99
CA LEU A 16 26.10 -2.08 9.35
C LEU A 16 25.35 -2.62 8.13
N THR A 17 24.83 -3.86 8.20
CA THR A 17 23.77 -4.26 7.29
C THR A 17 22.49 -3.58 7.75
N GLY A 18 22.27 -2.39 7.23
CA GLY A 18 21.07 -1.60 7.47
C GLY A 18 19.84 -2.42 7.08
N CYS A 19 18.85 -2.44 7.95
CA CYS A 19 17.50 -2.88 7.61
C CYS A 19 17.02 -2.07 6.43
N THR A 20 17.03 -2.64 5.23
CA THR A 20 16.38 -2.06 4.06
C THR A 20 14.88 -2.17 4.34
N SER A 21 14.20 -1.04 4.50
CA SER A 21 12.76 -1.10 4.71
C SER A 21 12.07 -1.58 3.43
N SER A 22 11.00 -2.38 3.52
CA SER A 22 10.30 -2.93 2.34
C SER A 22 9.69 -1.85 1.43
N ASN A 23 9.55 -0.58 1.90
CA ASN A 23 9.25 0.55 1.04
C ASN A 23 10.33 0.77 -0.02
N ASP A 24 11.60 0.56 0.34
CA ASP A 24 12.71 0.75 -0.60
C ASP A 24 12.64 -0.26 -1.74
N VAL A 25 12.13 -1.48 -1.47
CA VAL A 25 11.98 -2.52 -2.51
C VAL A 25 10.87 -2.16 -3.47
N VAL A 26 9.69 -1.82 -2.95
CA VAL A 26 8.53 -1.46 -3.78
C VAL A 26 8.84 -0.22 -4.60
N SER A 27 9.34 0.84 -3.99
CA SER A 27 9.65 2.10 -4.68
C SER A 27 10.81 2.02 -5.67
N ARG A 28 11.68 1.01 -5.55
CA ARG A 28 12.77 0.77 -6.53
C ARG A 28 12.32 -0.02 -7.74
N ASN A 29 11.33 -0.91 -7.56
CA ASN A 29 10.93 -1.86 -8.58
C ASN A 29 9.68 -1.43 -9.35
N TYR A 30 8.84 -0.57 -8.75
CA TYR A 30 7.54 -0.21 -9.28
C TYR A 30 7.34 1.31 -9.33
N GLU A 31 6.60 1.78 -10.33
CA GLU A 31 6.28 3.20 -10.50
C GLU A 31 5.19 3.63 -9.51
N LEU A 32 5.39 4.77 -8.84
CA LEU A 32 4.39 5.37 -7.96
C LEU A 32 3.22 5.91 -8.79
N GLU A 33 2.03 5.41 -8.55
CA GLU A 33 0.82 5.80 -9.26
C GLU A 33 -0.02 6.81 -8.48
N ASN A 34 -0.17 6.58 -7.16
CA ASN A 34 -1.01 7.43 -6.32
C ASN A 34 -0.53 7.44 -4.87
N VAL A 35 -0.98 8.43 -4.12
CA VAL A 35 -0.81 8.50 -2.66
C VAL A 35 -2.18 8.77 -2.05
N MET A 36 -2.56 7.94 -1.08
CA MET A 36 -3.76 8.10 -0.28
C MET A 36 -3.37 8.69 1.08
N GLU A 37 -4.14 9.63 1.57
CA GLU A 37 -3.93 10.27 2.87
C GLU A 37 -5.23 10.26 3.67
N ASP A 38 -5.16 9.92 4.96
CA ASP A 38 -6.30 10.00 5.87
C ASP A 38 -6.40 11.37 6.55
N ASN A 39 -7.48 11.60 7.28
CA ASN A 39 -7.71 12.87 8.00
C ASN A 39 -6.68 13.16 9.11
N ALA A 40 -5.85 12.20 9.48
CA ALA A 40 -4.78 12.32 10.47
C ALA A 40 -3.39 12.44 9.82
N ASN A 41 -3.33 12.62 8.50
CA ASN A 41 -2.13 12.70 7.66
C ASN A 41 -1.29 11.41 7.71
N ASN A 42 -1.92 10.25 7.85
CA ASN A 42 -1.25 8.98 7.60
C ASN A 42 -1.39 8.62 6.13
N GLU A 43 -0.34 8.03 5.56
CA GLU A 43 -0.23 7.81 4.13
C GLU A 43 -0.30 6.34 3.75
N SER A 44 -0.77 6.10 2.53
CA SER A 44 -0.68 4.83 1.83
C SER A 44 -0.26 5.11 0.38
N TYR A 45 0.80 4.45 -0.06
CA TYR A 45 1.42 4.65 -1.37
C TYR A 45 1.02 3.53 -2.31
N ILE A 46 0.54 3.88 -3.49
CA ILE A 46 0.09 2.93 -4.50
C ILE A 46 1.10 2.93 -5.64
N TYR A 47 1.63 1.76 -5.96
CA TYR A 47 2.58 1.53 -7.05
C TYR A 47 1.97 0.58 -8.07
N ARG A 48 2.43 0.67 -9.33
CA ARG A 48 2.03 -0.21 -10.42
C ARG A 48 3.13 -1.21 -10.74
N ALA A 49 2.77 -2.49 -10.77
CA ALA A 49 3.59 -3.57 -11.28
C ALA A 49 3.02 -3.99 -12.66
N GLU A 50 3.67 -3.50 -13.73
CA GLU A 50 3.24 -3.79 -15.09
C GLU A 50 3.50 -5.25 -15.48
N ALA A 51 2.51 -5.87 -16.14
CA ALA A 51 2.57 -7.24 -16.67
C ALA A 51 3.03 -8.28 -15.64
N ALA A 52 2.63 -8.15 -14.38
CA ALA A 52 3.00 -9.02 -13.27
C ALA A 52 1.75 -9.41 -12.47
N ALA A 53 1.57 -10.71 -12.23
CA ALA A 53 0.47 -11.24 -11.46
C ALA A 53 0.65 -11.01 -9.94
N VAL A 54 -0.47 -10.96 -9.20
CA VAL A 54 -0.47 -10.73 -7.75
C VAL A 54 0.48 -11.66 -6.97
N PRO A 55 0.48 -13.00 -7.17
CA PRO A 55 1.39 -13.88 -6.45
C PRO A 55 2.87 -13.64 -6.80
N GLU A 56 3.18 -13.34 -8.06
CA GLU A 56 4.55 -13.06 -8.51
C GLU A 56 5.12 -11.80 -7.86
N VAL A 57 4.30 -10.73 -7.80
CA VAL A 57 4.66 -9.48 -7.14
C VAL A 57 4.86 -9.69 -5.65
N ALA A 58 3.93 -10.42 -4.99
CA ALA A 58 4.03 -10.74 -3.57
C ALA A 58 5.30 -11.55 -3.26
N GLU A 59 5.63 -12.55 -4.07
CA GLU A 59 6.86 -13.35 -3.92
C GLU A 59 8.11 -12.48 -4.09
N THR A 60 8.15 -11.60 -5.09
CA THR A 60 9.27 -10.68 -5.33
C THR A 60 9.54 -9.78 -4.11
N ILE A 61 8.48 -9.26 -3.50
CA ILE A 61 8.60 -8.42 -2.30
C ILE A 61 9.09 -9.24 -1.10
N GLN A 62 8.57 -10.47 -0.91
CA GLN A 62 8.96 -11.36 0.19
C GLN A 62 10.43 -11.80 0.09
N GLN A 63 10.96 -12.00 -1.10
CA GLN A 63 12.37 -12.38 -1.29
C GLN A 63 13.35 -11.32 -0.81
N ASP A 64 12.97 -10.04 -0.84
CA ASP A 64 13.82 -8.95 -0.37
C ASP A 64 13.60 -8.63 1.12
N SER A 65 12.39 -8.79 1.63
CA SER A 65 12.06 -8.52 3.03
C SER A 65 11.00 -9.52 3.53
N GLU A 66 11.35 -10.36 4.49
CA GLU A 66 10.45 -11.36 5.07
C GLU A 66 9.35 -10.70 5.90
N PRO A 67 8.05 -10.90 5.57
CA PRO A 67 6.95 -10.39 6.38
C PRO A 67 6.74 -11.20 7.66
N VAL A 68 6.11 -10.59 8.66
CA VAL A 68 5.66 -11.27 9.89
C VAL A 68 4.55 -12.29 9.57
N GLU A 69 3.70 -11.96 8.60
CA GLU A 69 2.62 -12.83 8.14
C GLU A 69 2.31 -12.55 6.67
N THR A 70 1.93 -13.58 5.94
CA THR A 70 1.44 -13.49 4.56
C THR A 70 0.05 -14.14 4.51
N SER A 71 -0.91 -13.52 3.81
CA SER A 71 -2.20 -14.14 3.53
C SER A 71 -2.04 -15.41 2.68
N ALA A 72 -3.10 -16.21 2.58
CA ALA A 72 -3.12 -17.28 1.58
C ALA A 72 -2.89 -16.71 0.18
N GLU A 73 -2.29 -17.53 -0.69
CA GLU A 73 -2.12 -17.20 -2.10
C GLU A 73 -3.48 -17.03 -2.77
N ASP A 74 -3.62 -15.92 -3.51
CA ASP A 74 -4.86 -15.54 -4.19
C ASP A 74 -4.50 -14.68 -5.40
N ASP A 75 -5.13 -14.95 -6.55
CA ASP A 75 -4.81 -14.27 -7.81
C ASP A 75 -5.35 -12.82 -7.85
N GLU A 76 -6.36 -12.50 -7.05
CA GLU A 76 -6.97 -11.18 -7.03
C GLU A 76 -6.32 -10.27 -5.97
N ARG A 77 -5.87 -10.84 -4.83
CA ARG A 77 -5.37 -10.06 -3.70
C ARG A 77 -4.54 -10.85 -2.70
N MET A 78 -3.40 -10.31 -2.32
CA MET A 78 -2.55 -10.84 -1.24
C MET A 78 -2.13 -9.75 -0.27
N PHE A 79 -1.86 -10.14 0.97
CA PHE A 79 -1.37 -9.25 2.02
C PHE A 79 -0.03 -9.75 2.57
N LEU A 80 0.90 -8.81 2.76
CA LEU A 80 2.17 -8.99 3.44
C LEU A 80 2.19 -8.06 4.65
N VAL A 81 2.25 -8.61 5.86
CA VAL A 81 2.17 -7.86 7.11
C VAL A 81 3.57 -7.72 7.71
N TYR A 82 3.99 -6.48 7.97
CA TYR A 82 5.25 -6.14 8.63
C TYR A 82 4.98 -5.46 9.97
N GLU A 83 6.00 -5.22 10.79
CA GLU A 83 5.85 -4.60 12.11
C GLU A 83 5.37 -3.13 12.03
N ASP A 84 5.72 -2.42 10.98
CA ASP A 84 5.50 -1.00 10.79
C ASP A 84 4.54 -0.63 9.65
N ARG A 85 4.18 -1.60 8.79
CA ARG A 85 3.33 -1.39 7.61
C ARG A 85 2.64 -2.68 7.17
N THR A 86 1.67 -2.53 6.29
CA THR A 86 1.05 -3.64 5.56
C THR A 86 1.16 -3.34 4.06
N ILE A 87 1.57 -4.33 3.29
CA ILE A 87 1.55 -4.25 1.84
C ILE A 87 0.39 -5.11 1.34
N GLN A 88 -0.42 -4.53 0.47
CA GLN A 88 -1.51 -5.22 -0.21
C GLN A 88 -1.20 -5.23 -1.70
N VAL A 89 -1.14 -6.40 -2.30
CA VAL A 89 -1.01 -6.58 -3.75
C VAL A 89 -2.37 -6.95 -4.30
N MET A 90 -2.82 -6.27 -5.35
CA MET A 90 -4.17 -6.40 -5.92
C MET A 90 -4.10 -6.44 -7.44
N GLU A 91 -4.98 -7.22 -8.09
CA GLU A 91 -5.19 -7.11 -9.53
C GLU A 91 -5.75 -5.72 -9.88
N ASP A 92 -5.25 -5.11 -10.97
CA ASP A 92 -5.82 -3.87 -11.48
C ASP A 92 -7.10 -4.16 -12.28
N PRO A 93 -8.28 -3.65 -11.85
CA PRO A 93 -9.54 -3.94 -12.52
C PRO A 93 -9.65 -3.34 -13.93
N GLU A 94 -8.87 -2.31 -14.27
CA GLU A 94 -8.84 -1.72 -15.61
C GLU A 94 -7.79 -2.36 -16.51
N GLN A 95 -6.74 -2.94 -15.92
CA GLN A 95 -5.64 -3.62 -16.61
C GLN A 95 -5.32 -4.95 -15.88
N PRO A 96 -6.12 -6.01 -16.08
CA PRO A 96 -5.96 -7.27 -15.33
C PRO A 96 -4.63 -8.00 -15.49
N GLN A 97 -3.79 -7.58 -16.44
CA GLN A 97 -2.42 -8.07 -16.58
C GLN A 97 -1.43 -7.39 -15.62
N ASP A 98 -1.83 -6.27 -15.00
CA ASP A 98 -1.03 -5.50 -14.06
C ASP A 98 -1.49 -5.75 -12.62
N SER A 99 -0.59 -5.54 -11.67
CA SER A 99 -0.94 -5.51 -10.25
C SER A 99 -0.69 -4.14 -9.65
N LEU A 100 -1.51 -3.77 -8.67
CA LEU A 100 -1.31 -2.58 -7.85
C LEU A 100 -0.78 -3.00 -6.49
N VAL A 101 0.27 -2.32 -6.04
CA VAL A 101 0.94 -2.56 -4.76
C VAL A 101 0.66 -1.39 -3.84
N GLU A 102 -0.18 -1.59 -2.84
CA GLU A 102 -0.48 -0.59 -1.84
C GLU A 102 0.38 -0.80 -0.58
N VAL A 103 1.21 0.17 -0.26
CA VAL A 103 2.06 0.20 0.93
C VAL A 103 1.47 1.16 1.94
N SER A 104 0.79 0.63 2.94
CA SER A 104 0.10 1.40 3.97
C SER A 104 0.90 1.43 5.27
N GLU A 105 1.14 2.62 5.80
CA GLU A 105 1.70 2.79 7.13
C GLU A 105 0.82 2.16 8.21
N LYS A 106 1.42 1.69 9.28
CA LYS A 106 0.73 1.07 10.42
C LYS A 106 -0.46 1.89 10.93
N GLU A 107 -0.31 3.21 11.09
CA GLU A 107 -1.38 4.06 11.58
C GLU A 107 -2.48 4.26 10.53
N PHE A 108 -2.14 4.27 9.24
CA PHE A 108 -3.13 4.27 8.16
C PHE A 108 -4.00 3.01 8.20
N VAL A 109 -3.38 1.82 8.28
CA VAL A 109 -4.10 0.54 8.40
C VAL A 109 -5.00 0.54 9.63
N LYS A 110 -4.46 0.94 10.77
CA LYS A 110 -5.15 0.97 12.04
C LYS A 110 -6.37 1.90 12.04
N ASN A 111 -6.30 3.02 11.32
CA ASN A 111 -7.37 4.01 11.29
C ASN A 111 -8.43 3.73 10.21
N ASN A 112 -8.08 3.05 9.14
CA ASN A 112 -8.93 3.02 7.95
C ASN A 112 -9.39 1.62 7.53
N TYR A 113 -8.52 0.58 7.63
CA TYR A 113 -8.83 -0.74 7.06
C TYR A 113 -10.02 -1.41 7.74
N SER A 114 -10.90 -1.96 6.91
CA SER A 114 -12.06 -2.73 7.33
C SER A 114 -11.66 -4.01 8.05
N PRO A 115 -12.12 -4.27 9.28
CA PRO A 115 -11.89 -5.53 9.96
C PRO A 115 -12.39 -6.73 9.18
N SER A 116 -13.52 -6.61 8.47
CA SER A 116 -14.11 -7.70 7.68
C SER A 116 -13.23 -8.11 6.51
N LEU A 117 -12.56 -7.15 5.84
CA LEU A 117 -11.57 -7.45 4.82
C LEU A 117 -10.41 -8.25 5.41
N LEU A 118 -9.81 -7.77 6.48
CA LEU A 118 -8.67 -8.42 7.13
C LEU A 118 -9.02 -9.81 7.68
N GLU A 119 -10.27 -10.04 8.10
CA GLU A 119 -10.80 -11.34 8.51
C GLU A 119 -10.93 -12.30 7.31
N THR A 120 -11.37 -11.80 6.14
CA THR A 120 -11.48 -12.59 4.90
C THR A 120 -10.13 -13.19 4.50
N TYR A 121 -9.05 -12.44 4.66
CA TYR A 121 -7.68 -12.89 4.36
C TYR A 121 -6.94 -13.47 5.57
N ALA A 122 -7.65 -13.76 6.67
CA ALA A 122 -7.18 -14.37 7.91
C ALA A 122 -6.06 -13.63 8.66
N ILE A 123 -5.79 -12.37 8.31
CA ILE A 123 -4.70 -11.53 8.86
C ILE A 123 -5.16 -10.58 9.98
N TYR A 124 -6.45 -10.45 10.23
CA TYR A 124 -6.99 -9.51 11.22
C TYR A 124 -6.39 -9.70 12.62
N ARG A 125 -6.26 -10.95 13.08
CA ARG A 125 -5.74 -11.24 14.43
C ARG A 125 -4.28 -10.83 14.59
N ILE A 126 -3.48 -11.03 13.55
CA ILE A 126 -2.06 -10.66 13.52
C ILE A 126 -1.92 -9.13 13.52
N ILE A 127 -2.57 -8.45 12.58
CA ILE A 127 -2.56 -6.98 12.48
C ILE A 127 -3.07 -6.34 13.77
N ARG A 128 -4.17 -6.85 14.34
CA ARG A 128 -4.72 -6.35 15.59
C ARG A 128 -3.73 -6.43 16.74
N GLY A 129 -3.02 -7.56 16.88
CA GLY A 129 -2.00 -7.75 17.92
C GLY A 129 -0.77 -6.88 17.69
N LEU A 130 -0.25 -6.89 16.46
CA LEU A 130 0.97 -6.20 16.07
C LEU A 130 0.81 -4.67 16.10
N TYR A 131 -0.34 -4.17 15.67
CA TYR A 131 -0.63 -2.74 15.59
C TYR A 131 -1.39 -2.20 16.80
N ASN A 132 -1.67 -3.07 17.79
CA ASN A 132 -2.40 -2.71 19.00
C ASN A 132 -3.75 -2.03 18.71
N MET A 133 -4.53 -2.64 17.81
CA MET A 133 -5.86 -2.13 17.43
C MET A 133 -6.89 -2.41 18.52
N GLY A 134 -7.65 -1.38 18.90
CA GLY A 134 -8.74 -1.48 19.89
C GLY A 134 -9.99 -2.19 19.35
N ASN A 135 -10.99 -2.38 20.23
CA ASN A 135 -12.28 -3.01 19.86
C ASN A 135 -13.28 -2.06 19.18
N GLN A 136 -12.95 -0.77 19.03
CA GLN A 136 -13.91 0.26 18.59
C GLN A 136 -14.00 0.45 17.08
N ASP A 137 -13.36 -0.42 16.30
CA ASP A 137 -13.03 -0.16 14.90
C ASP A 137 -13.90 -0.91 13.90
N ARG A 138 -15.15 -1.27 14.27
CA ARG A 138 -16.05 -2.07 13.41
C ARG A 138 -16.68 -1.30 12.25
N ASP A 139 -16.63 0.02 12.30
CA ASP A 139 -17.29 0.90 11.31
C ASP A 139 -16.34 1.35 10.18
N ARG A 140 -15.14 0.77 10.10
CA ARG A 140 -14.19 1.07 9.04
C ARG A 140 -14.54 0.31 7.77
N GLU A 141 -14.54 1.01 6.65
CA GLU A 141 -15.00 0.47 5.36
C GLU A 141 -13.90 0.39 4.30
N TYR A 142 -12.69 0.90 4.60
CA TYR A 142 -11.61 0.91 3.62
C TYR A 142 -11.11 -0.50 3.31
N GLN A 143 -11.14 -0.86 2.03
CA GLN A 143 -10.80 -2.20 1.54
C GLN A 143 -9.49 -2.25 0.74
N GLY A 144 -8.70 -1.19 0.80
CA GLY A 144 -7.57 -0.98 -0.07
C GLY A 144 -7.91 -0.05 -1.24
N TYR A 145 -6.91 0.32 -2.02
CA TYR A 145 -7.07 1.21 -3.17
C TYR A 145 -8.07 0.65 -4.20
N VAL A 146 -8.07 -0.66 -4.41
CA VAL A 146 -9.11 -1.36 -5.17
C VAL A 146 -10.11 -1.99 -4.19
N THR A 147 -11.39 -1.66 -4.32
CA THR A 147 -12.47 -2.26 -3.54
C THR A 147 -12.75 -3.70 -4.00
N THR A 148 -13.39 -4.51 -3.17
CA THR A 148 -13.87 -5.86 -3.58
C THR A 148 -14.88 -5.82 -4.73
N GLY A 149 -15.44 -4.66 -5.06
CA GLY A 149 -16.30 -4.44 -6.23
C GLY A 149 -15.57 -3.96 -7.49
N GLY A 150 -14.23 -3.96 -7.48
CA GLY A 150 -13.42 -3.58 -8.64
C GLY A 150 -13.44 -2.08 -8.96
N ASN A 151 -13.65 -1.22 -7.96
CA ASN A 151 -13.60 0.22 -8.14
C ASN A 151 -12.43 0.79 -7.35
N TYR A 152 -11.82 1.87 -7.85
CA TYR A 152 -10.78 2.58 -7.11
C TYR A 152 -11.36 3.40 -5.96
N HIS A 153 -10.77 3.26 -4.79
CA HIS A 153 -11.05 4.13 -3.64
C HIS A 153 -10.46 5.52 -3.86
N ARG A 154 -11.24 6.52 -3.45
CA ARG A 154 -10.73 7.87 -3.17
C ARG A 154 -10.28 7.94 -1.72
N ASN A 155 -9.61 9.03 -1.33
CA ASN A 155 -9.08 9.21 0.01
C ASN A 155 -10.07 8.77 1.10
N PRO A 156 -9.65 7.95 2.08
CA PRO A 156 -10.45 7.60 3.23
C PRO A 156 -10.76 8.88 4.02
N GLY A 157 -12.03 9.25 4.10
CA GLY A 157 -12.49 10.50 4.75
C GLY A 157 -13.28 11.42 3.83
N GLU A 158 -13.21 11.28 2.53
CA GLU A 158 -14.15 11.93 1.60
C GLU A 158 -15.47 11.16 1.55
N THR A 159 -16.30 11.37 2.55
CA THR A 159 -17.69 10.89 2.55
C THR A 159 -18.49 11.71 1.56
N GLY A 160 -18.74 11.18 0.39
CA GLY A 160 -19.83 11.59 -0.47
C GLY A 160 -19.47 12.63 -1.51
N SER A 161 -19.28 12.19 -2.71
CA SER A 161 -20.03 12.67 -3.89
C SER A 161 -19.54 11.87 -5.10
N ASN A 162 -20.39 11.03 -5.67
CA ASN A 162 -20.20 10.46 -6.99
C ASN A 162 -19.93 11.59 -8.01
N ARG A 163 -18.66 11.82 -8.30
CA ARG A 163 -18.23 12.47 -9.53
C ARG A 163 -17.19 11.60 -10.19
N SER A 164 -17.66 10.70 -11.03
CA SER A 164 -16.89 10.18 -12.13
C SER A 164 -16.31 11.38 -12.89
N GLY A 165 -15.04 11.62 -12.72
CA GLY A 165 -14.31 12.73 -13.33
C GLY A 165 -12.99 12.22 -13.84
N SER A 166 -12.99 11.75 -15.08
CA SER A 166 -11.79 11.56 -15.90
C SER A 166 -10.83 12.73 -15.69
N VAL A 167 -9.67 12.48 -15.16
CA VAL A 167 -8.54 13.39 -15.20
C VAL A 167 -7.86 13.25 -16.56
N ASN A 168 -8.41 13.89 -17.56
CA ASN A 168 -7.64 14.58 -18.59
C ASN A 168 -8.60 15.38 -19.50
N SER A 169 -8.79 16.65 -19.21
CA SER A 169 -9.27 17.61 -20.20
C SER A 169 -8.59 18.96 -19.99
N LYS A 170 -7.56 19.16 -20.77
CA LYS A 170 -6.94 20.47 -21.02
C LYS A 170 -8.02 21.48 -21.35
N GLY A 171 -8.16 22.49 -20.48
CA GLY A 171 -9.15 23.56 -20.65
C GLY A 171 -9.05 24.25 -21.98
N THR A 172 -10.19 24.33 -22.67
CA THR A 172 -10.41 25.30 -23.72
C THR A 172 -11.48 26.29 -23.18
N ARG A 173 -11.04 27.47 -22.86
CA ARG A 173 -11.94 28.61 -22.61
C ARG A 173 -12.69 28.92 -23.90
N GLY A 174 -13.99 28.67 -23.89
CA GLY A 174 -14.91 29.18 -24.90
C GLY A 174 -15.77 30.27 -24.26
N GLY A 175 -15.43 31.51 -24.50
CA GLY A 175 -16.31 32.65 -24.22
C GLY A 175 -17.45 32.65 -25.22
N GLY A 176 -18.71 32.65 -24.76
CA GLY A 176 -19.91 32.91 -25.56
C GLY A 176 -20.40 34.33 -25.33
N PRO A 177 -20.83 35.06 -26.39
CA PRO A 177 -21.23 36.45 -26.28
C PRO A 177 -22.63 36.57 -25.71
N GLY A 178 -22.82 37.60 -24.87
CA GLY A 178 -24.13 38.01 -24.38
C GLY A 178 -25.02 38.56 -25.49
N SER A 179 -26.30 38.30 -25.40
CA SER A 179 -27.34 38.99 -26.14
C SER A 179 -28.29 39.63 -25.13
N GLY A 180 -28.25 40.94 -25.09
CA GLY A 180 -29.26 41.72 -24.44
C GLY A 180 -30.50 41.90 -25.30
N LYS A 181 -31.61 41.89 -24.65
CA LYS A 181 -32.75 42.79 -24.86
C LYS A 181 -33.68 42.68 -23.65
#